data_297a3eb24cd0282d1986a4f635d556a9
#
_entry.id   297a3eb24cd0282d1986a4f635d556a9
#
_cell.length_a   1.000
_cell.length_b   1.000
_cell.length_c   1.000
_cell.angle_alpha   90.00
_cell.angle_beta   90.00
_cell.angle_gamma   90.00
#
_symmetry.space_group_name_H-M   'P 1'
#
loop_
_entity.id
_entity.type
_entity.pdbx_description
1 polymer ?
#
loop_
_entity_poly.entity_id
_entity_poly.type
_entity_poly.pdbx_seq_one_letter_code
_entity_poly.pdbx_strand_id
1 'polypeptide(L)'
;MSALGLPVPEVRTDLERRVLERLATVQDPEIRRPITNLGMVESVVETAPGVVEVAVLLTIAACPLRGTIQTDVAAAVAVVPGCESVDVRVGVMEPERRLALQDALRAARPTNPFGKDTLTRVLAVASGKGGVGKSSVTANLAVALAARGLAVGLIDADVHGYSIPGLLGVTGTPTKLDRMILPPVVRDVKVISIGMFLDADRPVAWRGPMLHRALEQFVTDVHWGHLDVLLVDLPPGTGDIAISTAQLLPASELLVVTTPQHAAAQVAARAGQLAEQTGQTVAGVVENMGPMTLPDGTVLDVFGTGGGAEVAERLSGVLDTQVPLLGTVPLDPALRAGGDAGEPVVVSAPESPAGRALTQIAQRLAVRPRGLAGRPLPFTPR
;
A
#
# COMPACT_ATOMS: atom_id res chain seq x y z
N MET A 1 23.34 20.63 6.39
CA MET A 1 22.62 19.98 5.28
C MET A 1 22.11 18.62 5.77
N SER A 2 20.86 18.27 5.45
CA SER A 2 20.27 16.96 5.76
C SER A 2 20.85 15.85 4.89
N ALA A 3 20.47 14.59 5.15
CA ALA A 3 20.85 13.45 4.30
C ALA A 3 20.37 13.59 2.82
N LEU A 4 19.38 14.44 2.57
CA LEU A 4 18.87 14.76 1.23
C LEU A 4 19.48 16.06 0.66
N GLY A 5 20.49 16.65 1.31
CA GLY A 5 21.07 17.92 0.89
C GLY A 5 20.21 19.15 1.16
N LEU A 6 19.11 19.00 1.92
CA LEU A 6 18.19 20.10 2.26
C LEU A 6 18.70 20.92 3.46
N PRO A 7 18.27 22.19 3.62
CA PRO A 7 18.68 23.03 4.73
C PRO A 7 18.31 22.42 6.08
N VAL A 8 19.21 22.54 7.05
CA VAL A 8 19.00 22.22 8.47
C VAL A 8 19.13 23.50 9.26
N PRO A 9 18.32 23.75 10.29
CA PRO A 9 18.39 24.96 11.08
C PRO A 9 19.75 25.10 11.78
N GLU A 10 20.20 26.32 11.93
CA GLU A 10 21.33 26.66 12.79
C GLU A 10 20.91 26.55 14.24
N VAL A 11 21.77 25.99 15.08
CA VAL A 11 21.57 25.86 16.52
C VAL A 11 22.69 26.57 17.26
N ARG A 12 22.34 27.31 18.33
CA ARG A 12 23.26 28.19 19.08
C ARG A 12 23.51 27.67 20.51
N THR A 13 22.56 26.96 21.08
CA THR A 13 22.67 26.42 22.44
C THR A 13 22.77 24.90 22.44
N ASP A 14 23.24 24.37 23.57
CA ASP A 14 23.26 22.90 23.77
C ASP A 14 21.86 22.30 23.83
N LEU A 15 20.87 23.06 24.34
CA LEU A 15 19.49 22.64 24.37
C LEU A 15 18.91 22.56 22.96
N GLU A 16 19.11 23.59 22.13
CA GLU A 16 18.67 23.60 20.73
C GLU A 16 19.23 22.40 19.96
N ARG A 17 20.50 22.05 20.16
CA ARG A 17 21.13 20.89 19.53
C ARG A 17 20.46 19.59 19.93
N ARG A 18 20.24 19.34 21.23
CA ARG A 18 19.55 18.15 21.74
C ARG A 18 18.12 18.05 21.21
N VAL A 19 17.41 19.18 21.14
CA VAL A 19 16.08 19.25 20.54
C VAL A 19 16.12 18.86 19.07
N LEU A 20 17.03 19.42 18.28
CA LEU A 20 17.17 19.08 16.87
C LEU A 20 17.52 17.59 16.65
N GLU A 21 18.40 17.03 17.48
CA GLU A 21 18.72 15.59 17.46
C GLU A 21 17.48 14.75 17.78
N ARG A 22 16.68 15.19 18.75
CA ARG A 22 15.44 14.47 19.11
C ARG A 22 14.39 14.56 18.01
N LEU A 23 14.28 15.69 17.32
CA LEU A 23 13.38 15.87 16.18
C LEU A 23 13.69 14.92 15.01
N ALA A 24 14.90 14.37 14.91
CA ALA A 24 15.23 13.34 13.94
C ALA A 24 14.48 12.01 14.16
N THR A 25 13.84 11.81 15.32
CA THR A 25 12.98 10.66 15.58
C THR A 25 11.53 10.88 15.12
N VAL A 26 11.12 12.12 14.87
CA VAL A 26 9.78 12.45 14.37
C VAL A 26 9.75 12.25 12.86
N GLN A 27 8.84 11.41 12.41
CA GLN A 27 8.67 11.11 10.99
C GLN A 27 7.46 11.82 10.41
N ASP A 28 7.59 12.31 9.19
CA ASP A 28 6.44 12.73 8.41
C ASP A 28 5.57 11.51 8.08
N PRO A 29 4.26 11.51 8.40
CA PRO A 29 3.41 10.33 8.28
C PRO A 29 3.13 9.91 6.83
N GLU A 30 3.21 10.85 5.85
CA GLU A 30 3.00 10.55 4.43
C GLU A 30 4.30 10.05 3.78
N ILE A 31 5.41 10.74 4.02
CA ILE A 31 6.71 10.43 3.41
C ILE A 31 7.45 9.32 4.17
N ARG A 32 7.16 9.15 5.46
CA ARG A 32 7.81 8.18 6.39
C ARG A 32 9.33 8.35 6.44
N ARG A 33 9.75 9.60 6.54
CA ARG A 33 11.14 10.01 6.77
C ARG A 33 11.21 11.03 7.90
N PRO A 34 12.34 11.14 8.61
CA PRO A 34 12.54 12.16 9.62
C PRO A 34 12.29 13.57 9.07
N ILE A 35 11.50 14.37 9.78
CA ILE A 35 11.18 15.76 9.39
C ILE A 35 12.43 16.63 9.22
N THR A 36 13.50 16.32 9.97
CA THR A 36 14.81 16.97 9.82
C THR A 36 15.46 16.66 8.48
N ASN A 37 15.33 15.43 7.98
CA ASN A 37 15.86 15.02 6.67
C ASN A 37 15.08 15.62 5.51
N LEU A 38 13.80 15.89 5.71
CA LEU A 38 12.90 16.50 4.72
C LEU A 38 13.04 18.03 4.66
N GLY A 39 13.91 18.61 5.48
CA GLY A 39 14.03 20.06 5.59
C GLY A 39 12.75 20.72 6.11
N MET A 40 11.91 20.02 6.88
CA MET A 40 10.68 20.56 7.44
C MET A 40 10.92 21.39 8.70
N VAL A 41 12.03 21.19 9.41
CA VAL A 41 12.38 22.02 10.57
C VAL A 41 13.00 23.32 10.05
N GLU A 42 12.33 24.44 10.33
CA GLU A 42 12.79 25.77 9.92
C GLU A 42 13.73 26.37 10.96
N SER A 43 13.33 26.32 12.23
CA SER A 43 14.13 26.83 13.34
C SER A 43 13.87 26.06 14.63
N VAL A 44 14.88 26.05 15.48
CA VAL A 44 14.81 25.61 16.88
C VAL A 44 15.47 26.72 17.67
N VAL A 45 14.74 27.40 18.53
CA VAL A 45 15.23 28.60 19.25
C VAL A 45 14.87 28.49 20.74
N GLU A 46 15.88 28.59 21.60
CA GLU A 46 15.69 28.77 23.04
C GLU A 46 15.38 30.23 23.33
N THR A 47 14.12 30.57 23.57
CA THR A 47 13.65 31.95 23.77
C THR A 47 13.86 32.44 25.20
N ALA A 48 13.90 31.53 26.16
CA ALA A 48 14.26 31.74 27.57
C ALA A 48 14.86 30.43 28.11
N PRO A 49 15.57 30.42 29.23
CA PRO A 49 16.13 29.21 29.80
C PRO A 49 15.07 28.12 29.94
N GLY A 50 15.26 26.98 29.22
CA GLY A 50 14.31 25.86 29.18
C GLY A 50 13.06 26.03 28.32
N VAL A 51 12.84 27.20 27.70
CA VAL A 51 11.69 27.47 26.83
C VAL A 51 12.12 27.42 25.37
N VAL A 52 11.61 26.45 24.62
CA VAL A 52 12.01 26.24 23.23
C VAL A 52 10.85 26.52 22.26
N GLU A 53 11.11 27.30 21.24
CA GLU A 53 10.23 27.48 20.10
C GLU A 53 10.74 26.64 18.94
N VAL A 54 9.85 25.80 18.34
CA VAL A 54 10.15 24.98 17.17
C VAL A 54 9.25 25.40 16.02
N ALA A 55 9.82 25.87 14.93
CA ALA A 55 9.08 26.13 13.70
C ALA A 55 9.20 24.96 12.71
N VAL A 56 8.06 24.42 12.29
CA VAL A 56 7.96 23.32 11.33
C VAL A 56 7.18 23.77 10.11
N LEU A 57 7.69 23.45 8.93
CA LEU A 57 7.09 23.80 7.65
C LEU A 57 6.43 22.57 7.00
N LEU A 58 5.15 22.68 6.69
CA LEU A 58 4.41 21.68 5.94
C LEU A 58 4.57 21.92 4.44
N THR A 59 4.39 20.84 3.66
CA THR A 59 4.48 20.90 2.19
C THR A 59 3.30 21.66 1.55
N ILE A 60 2.12 21.63 2.21
CA ILE A 60 0.91 22.33 1.77
C ILE A 60 0.16 22.96 2.94
N ALA A 61 -0.57 24.06 2.67
CA ALA A 61 -1.31 24.80 3.68
C ALA A 61 -2.47 24.00 4.30
N ALA A 62 -3.17 23.20 3.50
CA ALA A 62 -4.31 22.38 3.89
C ALA A 62 -3.92 20.92 4.24
N CYS A 63 -2.76 20.71 4.88
CA CYS A 63 -2.33 19.38 5.28
C CYS A 63 -3.27 18.79 6.36
N PRO A 64 -3.95 17.66 6.08
CA PRO A 64 -4.86 17.03 7.02
C PRO A 64 -4.15 16.50 8.27
N LEU A 65 -2.83 16.28 8.19
CA LEU A 65 -1.99 15.73 9.25
C LEU A 65 -1.27 16.81 10.07
N ARG A 66 -1.64 18.09 9.89
CA ARG A 66 -1.04 19.21 10.64
C ARG A 66 -1.05 18.99 12.14
N GLY A 67 -2.19 18.56 12.69
CA GLY A 67 -2.34 18.30 14.12
C GLY A 67 -1.46 17.16 14.63
N THR A 68 -1.34 16.09 13.84
CA THR A 68 -0.49 14.94 14.16
C THR A 68 0.97 15.35 14.23
N ILE A 69 1.48 16.05 13.23
CA ILE A 69 2.89 16.52 13.21
C ILE A 69 3.15 17.45 14.40
N GLN A 70 2.23 18.38 14.67
CA GLN A 70 2.37 19.30 15.82
C GLN A 70 2.44 18.56 17.15
N THR A 71 1.59 17.57 17.35
CA THR A 71 1.55 16.74 18.56
C THR A 71 2.82 15.91 18.71
N ASP A 72 3.26 15.26 17.64
CA ASP A 72 4.46 14.40 17.64
C ASP A 72 5.73 15.20 17.89
N VAL A 73 5.84 16.39 17.32
CA VAL A 73 6.95 17.34 17.58
C VAL A 73 6.94 17.77 19.04
N ALA A 74 5.80 18.20 19.57
CA ALA A 74 5.68 18.63 20.97
C ALA A 74 6.05 17.49 21.93
N ALA A 75 5.55 16.28 21.69
CA ALA A 75 5.85 15.11 22.50
C ALA A 75 7.34 14.73 22.45
N ALA A 76 7.95 14.82 21.27
CA ALA A 76 9.38 14.54 21.11
C ALA A 76 10.26 15.54 21.87
N VAL A 77 9.92 16.82 21.85
CA VAL A 77 10.71 17.88 22.50
C VAL A 77 10.51 17.89 24.02
N ALA A 78 9.30 17.60 24.51
CA ALA A 78 8.98 17.61 25.94
C ALA A 78 9.82 16.65 26.78
N VAL A 79 10.38 15.59 26.18
CA VAL A 79 11.24 14.62 26.89
C VAL A 79 12.72 14.96 26.84
N VAL A 80 13.11 16.10 26.22
CA VAL A 80 14.51 16.52 26.13
C VAL A 80 14.95 17.11 27.47
N PRO A 81 16.02 16.60 28.09
CA PRO A 81 16.52 17.13 29.35
C PRO A 81 16.85 18.63 29.26
N GLY A 82 16.29 19.42 30.17
CA GLY A 82 16.45 20.86 30.20
C GLY A 82 15.41 21.65 29.38
N CYS A 83 14.46 20.98 28.72
CA CYS A 83 13.29 21.61 28.14
C CYS A 83 12.15 21.61 29.15
N GLU A 84 11.71 22.78 29.57
CA GLU A 84 10.57 22.97 30.52
C GLU A 84 9.25 23.20 29.78
N SER A 85 9.33 23.85 28.60
CA SER A 85 8.18 24.08 27.74
C SER A 85 8.57 24.20 26.29
N VAL A 86 7.64 23.83 25.38
CA VAL A 86 7.80 23.94 23.95
C VAL A 86 6.62 24.63 23.31
N ASP A 87 6.88 25.59 22.43
CA ASP A 87 5.89 26.17 21.51
C ASP A 87 6.19 25.67 20.09
N VAL A 88 5.20 25.00 19.46
CA VAL A 88 5.35 24.46 18.11
C VAL A 88 4.56 25.29 17.12
N ARG A 89 5.26 26.04 16.28
CA ARG A 89 4.68 26.81 15.20
C ARG A 89 4.72 26.03 13.89
N VAL A 90 3.57 25.97 13.22
CA VAL A 90 3.44 25.23 11.97
C VAL A 90 3.14 26.20 10.84
N GLY A 91 4.11 26.36 9.94
CA GLY A 91 4.06 27.16 8.71
C GLY A 91 3.90 26.30 7.46
N VAL A 92 4.07 26.91 6.30
CA VAL A 92 4.04 26.25 4.97
C VAL A 92 5.36 26.54 4.26
N MET A 93 5.93 25.54 3.61
CA MET A 93 7.16 25.69 2.83
C MET A 93 6.98 26.68 1.68
N GLU A 94 7.95 27.56 1.51
CA GLU A 94 8.09 28.39 0.32
C GLU A 94 8.25 27.51 -0.93
N PRO A 95 7.78 27.99 -2.11
CA PRO A 95 7.80 27.21 -3.35
C PRO A 95 9.19 26.65 -3.71
N GLU A 96 10.25 27.43 -3.53
CA GLU A 96 11.63 27.00 -3.81
C GLU A 96 12.08 25.85 -2.92
N ARG A 97 11.79 25.93 -1.62
CA ARG A 97 12.13 24.86 -0.65
C ARG A 97 11.35 23.60 -0.93
N ARG A 98 10.09 23.73 -1.34
CA ARG A 98 9.22 22.61 -1.74
C ARG A 98 9.74 21.93 -3.02
N LEU A 99 10.17 22.68 -4.02
CA LEU A 99 10.78 22.14 -5.23
C LEU A 99 12.10 21.41 -4.91
N ALA A 100 12.95 21.98 -4.06
CA ALA A 100 14.19 21.33 -3.64
C ALA A 100 13.93 20.00 -2.91
N LEU A 101 12.92 19.94 -2.05
CA LEU A 101 12.49 18.70 -1.41
C LEU A 101 12.03 17.67 -2.45
N GLN A 102 11.22 18.09 -3.41
CA GLN A 102 10.73 17.23 -4.47
C GLN A 102 11.87 16.65 -5.32
N ASP A 103 12.81 17.49 -5.75
CA ASP A 103 13.97 17.07 -6.54
C ASP A 103 14.86 16.10 -5.76
N ALA A 104 15.08 16.35 -4.47
CA ALA A 104 15.85 15.47 -3.61
C ALA A 104 15.16 14.09 -3.41
N LEU A 105 13.84 14.08 -3.29
CA LEU A 105 13.06 12.84 -3.21
C LEU A 105 13.04 12.08 -4.54
N ARG A 106 13.08 12.78 -5.67
CA ARG A 106 13.13 12.19 -7.02
C ARG A 106 14.50 11.67 -7.40
N ALA A 107 15.57 12.41 -7.10
CA ALA A 107 16.94 11.99 -7.40
C ALA A 107 17.30 10.64 -6.76
N ALA A 108 16.61 10.27 -5.68
CA ALA A 108 16.76 8.99 -5.01
C ALA A 108 15.91 7.86 -5.62
N ARG A 109 15.24 8.07 -6.78
CA ARG A 109 14.27 7.11 -7.34
C ARG A 109 14.68 6.61 -8.73
N PRO A 110 14.56 5.28 -9.01
CA PRO A 110 14.48 4.79 -10.36
C PRO A 110 13.21 5.29 -11.07
N THR A 111 13.23 5.42 -12.38
CA THR A 111 12.10 5.89 -13.22
C THR A 111 10.85 5.02 -13.01
N ASN A 112 11.02 3.71 -12.80
CA ASN A 112 10.01 2.77 -12.35
C ASN A 112 10.56 1.99 -11.14
N PRO A 113 10.05 2.24 -9.91
CA PRO A 113 10.55 1.58 -8.71
C PRO A 113 10.21 0.08 -8.62
N PHE A 114 9.33 -0.40 -9.51
CA PHE A 114 8.86 -1.79 -9.56
C PHE A 114 9.31 -2.51 -10.83
N GLY A 115 10.45 -2.14 -11.38
CA GLY A 115 11.06 -2.82 -12.51
C GLY A 115 11.47 -4.27 -12.21
N LYS A 116 12.07 -4.97 -13.18
CA LYS A 116 12.43 -6.38 -13.06
C LYS A 116 13.35 -6.71 -11.88
N ASP A 117 14.19 -5.76 -11.48
CA ASP A 117 15.18 -5.93 -10.41
C ASP A 117 14.68 -5.41 -9.05
N THR A 118 13.39 -5.10 -8.94
CA THR A 118 12.81 -4.62 -7.69
C THR A 118 12.88 -5.67 -6.58
N LEU A 119 13.16 -5.22 -5.37
CA LEU A 119 13.05 -6.06 -4.16
C LEU A 119 11.62 -6.11 -3.63
N THR A 120 10.76 -5.20 -4.05
CA THR A 120 9.34 -5.17 -3.71
C THR A 120 8.63 -6.35 -4.37
N ARG A 121 7.90 -7.14 -3.59
CA ARG A 121 7.00 -8.15 -4.14
C ARG A 121 5.75 -7.48 -4.67
N VAL A 122 5.45 -7.65 -5.94
CA VAL A 122 4.25 -7.08 -6.56
C VAL A 122 3.22 -8.18 -6.80
N LEU A 123 2.03 -8.03 -6.21
CA LEU A 123 0.91 -8.97 -6.34
C LEU A 123 -0.23 -8.31 -7.10
N ALA A 124 -0.46 -8.74 -8.34
CA ALA A 124 -1.59 -8.32 -9.16
C ALA A 124 -2.78 -9.24 -8.85
N VAL A 125 -3.79 -8.71 -8.14
CA VAL A 125 -4.96 -9.47 -7.72
C VAL A 125 -5.99 -9.49 -8.83
N ALA A 126 -6.23 -10.67 -9.38
CA ALA A 126 -7.08 -10.90 -10.53
C ALA A 126 -8.27 -11.82 -10.19
N SER A 127 -9.35 -11.68 -10.96
CA SER A 127 -10.48 -12.60 -10.88
C SER A 127 -11.08 -12.86 -12.26
N GLY A 128 -11.59 -14.07 -12.49
CA GLY A 128 -12.21 -14.44 -13.77
C GLY A 128 -13.58 -13.81 -14.03
N LYS A 129 -14.25 -13.31 -12.98
CA LYS A 129 -15.57 -12.64 -13.05
C LYS A 129 -15.69 -11.58 -11.96
N GLY A 130 -16.62 -10.64 -12.13
CA GLY A 130 -16.99 -9.69 -11.09
C GLY A 130 -17.77 -10.32 -9.93
N GLY A 131 -17.79 -9.66 -8.78
CA GLY A 131 -18.60 -10.09 -7.64
C GLY A 131 -18.03 -11.24 -6.80
N VAL A 132 -16.77 -11.65 -7.01
CA VAL A 132 -16.11 -12.71 -6.20
C VAL A 132 -15.52 -12.19 -4.88
N GLY A 133 -15.65 -10.90 -4.59
CA GLY A 133 -15.06 -10.28 -3.41
C GLY A 133 -13.54 -10.02 -3.51
N LYS A 134 -13.00 -9.90 -4.73
CA LYS A 134 -11.59 -9.63 -5.00
C LYS A 134 -11.06 -8.46 -4.17
N SER A 135 -11.71 -7.30 -4.24
CA SER A 135 -11.28 -6.08 -3.54
C SER A 135 -11.36 -6.21 -2.02
N SER A 136 -12.37 -6.92 -1.48
CA SER A 136 -12.46 -7.23 -0.05
C SER A 136 -11.29 -8.10 0.42
N VAL A 137 -10.91 -9.11 -0.37
CA VAL A 137 -9.73 -9.94 -0.11
C VAL A 137 -8.47 -9.08 -0.19
N THR A 138 -8.32 -8.26 -1.23
CA THR A 138 -7.14 -7.39 -1.45
C THR A 138 -6.95 -6.41 -0.29
N ALA A 139 -8.00 -5.70 0.12
CA ALA A 139 -7.96 -4.74 1.22
C ALA A 139 -7.54 -5.39 2.55
N ASN A 140 -8.13 -6.54 2.87
CA ASN A 140 -7.81 -7.27 4.09
C ASN A 140 -6.39 -7.85 4.07
N LEU A 141 -5.92 -8.39 2.93
CA LEU A 141 -4.55 -8.87 2.80
C LEU A 141 -3.53 -7.73 2.95
N ALA A 142 -3.81 -6.54 2.39
CA ALA A 142 -2.94 -5.38 2.55
C ALA A 142 -2.75 -5.02 4.03
N VAL A 143 -3.85 -4.93 4.78
CA VAL A 143 -3.81 -4.60 6.21
C VAL A 143 -3.18 -5.72 7.04
N ALA A 144 -3.48 -6.98 6.74
CA ALA A 144 -2.88 -8.12 7.44
C ALA A 144 -1.36 -8.23 7.20
N LEU A 145 -0.87 -7.87 6.02
CA LEU A 145 0.57 -7.80 5.71
C LEU A 145 1.23 -6.63 6.44
N ALA A 146 0.59 -5.45 6.48
CA ALA A 146 1.07 -4.28 7.21
C ALA A 146 1.15 -4.54 8.72
N ALA A 147 0.14 -5.21 9.30
CA ALA A 147 0.13 -5.62 10.71
C ALA A 147 1.29 -6.57 11.08
N ARG A 148 1.95 -7.19 10.10
CA ARG A 148 3.16 -8.01 10.28
C ARG A 148 4.46 -7.21 10.17
N GLY A 149 4.37 -5.89 10.11
CA GLY A 149 5.51 -4.98 10.00
C GLY A 149 6.08 -4.83 8.59
N LEU A 150 5.36 -5.27 7.54
CA LEU A 150 5.76 -5.05 6.16
C LEU A 150 5.33 -3.66 5.70
N ALA A 151 6.17 -2.99 4.92
CA ALA A 151 5.82 -1.76 4.23
C ALA A 151 4.94 -2.11 3.02
N VAL A 152 3.66 -1.74 3.07
CA VAL A 152 2.65 -2.14 2.08
C VAL A 152 2.13 -0.96 1.29
N GLY A 153 2.07 -1.13 -0.04
CA GLY A 153 1.35 -0.25 -0.96
C GLY A 153 0.16 -0.99 -1.59
N LEU A 154 -0.88 -0.24 -1.94
CA LEU A 154 -2.07 -0.75 -2.59
C LEU A 154 -2.53 0.20 -3.69
N ILE A 155 -2.58 -0.31 -4.92
CA ILE A 155 -3.16 0.38 -6.08
C ILE A 155 -4.53 -0.24 -6.36
N ASP A 156 -5.57 0.58 -6.35
CA ASP A 156 -6.89 0.22 -6.86
C ASP A 156 -6.98 0.63 -8.33
N ALA A 157 -6.90 -0.35 -9.21
CA ALA A 157 -6.95 -0.17 -10.67
C ALA A 157 -8.34 -0.51 -11.24
N ASP A 158 -9.34 -0.83 -10.41
CA ASP A 158 -10.70 -1.11 -10.84
C ASP A 158 -11.49 0.19 -11.02
N VAL A 159 -11.55 0.67 -12.24
CA VAL A 159 -12.19 1.95 -12.61
C VAL A 159 -13.72 1.91 -12.44
N HIS A 160 -14.31 0.75 -12.59
CA HIS A 160 -15.77 0.60 -12.53
C HIS A 160 -16.28 0.27 -11.13
N GLY A 161 -15.38 -0.17 -10.25
CA GLY A 161 -15.73 -0.62 -8.91
C GLY A 161 -14.71 -0.21 -7.84
N TYR A 162 -14.17 1.00 -7.92
CA TYR A 162 -13.15 1.54 -6.99
C TYR A 162 -13.61 1.48 -5.52
N SER A 163 -13.60 0.28 -4.98
CA SER A 163 -14.12 -0.04 -3.64
C SER A 163 -13.07 0.00 -2.54
N ILE A 164 -11.79 -0.05 -2.88
CA ILE A 164 -10.68 -0.11 -1.91
C ILE A 164 -10.69 1.05 -0.91
N PRO A 165 -10.88 2.33 -1.32
CA PRO A 165 -10.91 3.42 -0.35
C PRO A 165 -12.03 3.27 0.69
N GLY A 166 -13.22 2.86 0.26
CA GLY A 166 -14.35 2.60 1.15
C GLY A 166 -14.08 1.44 2.10
N LEU A 167 -13.57 0.30 1.59
CA LEU A 167 -13.25 -0.89 2.36
C LEU A 167 -12.18 -0.65 3.44
N LEU A 168 -11.29 0.32 3.23
CA LEU A 168 -10.23 0.68 4.18
C LEU A 168 -10.59 1.87 5.08
N GLY A 169 -11.71 2.54 4.82
CA GLY A 169 -12.10 3.75 5.55
C GLY A 169 -11.18 4.94 5.25
N VAL A 170 -10.68 5.05 4.01
CA VAL A 170 -9.83 6.17 3.60
C VAL A 170 -10.68 7.43 3.49
N THR A 171 -10.40 8.43 4.33
CA THR A 171 -11.09 9.74 4.33
C THR A 171 -10.26 10.84 3.67
N GLY A 172 -8.95 10.62 3.51
CA GLY A 172 -8.03 11.59 2.90
C GLY A 172 -7.97 11.46 1.38
N THR A 173 -7.66 12.58 0.72
CA THR A 173 -7.33 12.63 -0.71
C THR A 173 -5.82 12.64 -0.90
N PRO A 174 -5.30 12.13 -2.04
CA PRO A 174 -3.88 12.21 -2.33
C PRO A 174 -3.40 13.66 -2.39
N THR A 175 -2.27 13.94 -1.74
CA THR A 175 -1.67 15.27 -1.74
C THR A 175 -0.79 15.42 -2.96
N LYS A 176 -1.05 16.43 -3.80
CA LYS A 176 -0.18 16.73 -4.94
C LYS A 176 0.94 17.68 -4.51
N LEU A 177 2.16 17.26 -4.72
CA LEU A 177 3.37 18.05 -4.53
C LEU A 177 4.01 18.24 -5.92
N ASP A 178 3.55 19.26 -6.64
CA ASP A 178 3.88 19.53 -8.06
C ASP A 178 3.69 18.30 -8.96
N ARG A 179 4.74 17.57 -9.28
CA ARG A 179 4.70 16.35 -10.10
C ARG A 179 4.70 15.05 -9.30
N MET A 180 4.67 15.12 -7.97
CA MET A 180 4.68 13.96 -7.09
C MET A 180 3.34 13.87 -6.37
N ILE A 181 2.84 12.66 -6.19
CA ILE A 181 1.61 12.34 -5.48
C ILE A 181 1.98 11.66 -4.17
N LEU A 182 1.59 12.24 -3.05
CA LEU A 182 1.67 11.60 -1.74
C LEU A 182 0.37 10.82 -1.53
N PRO A 183 0.42 9.49 -1.42
CA PRO A 183 -0.77 8.67 -1.19
C PRO A 183 -1.20 8.78 0.27
N PRO A 184 -2.52 8.81 0.57
CA PRO A 184 -2.97 8.66 1.94
C PRO A 184 -2.49 7.33 2.53
N VAL A 185 -2.24 7.36 3.83
CA VAL A 185 -1.84 6.18 4.61
C VAL A 185 -2.94 5.85 5.59
N VAL A 186 -3.44 4.63 5.51
CA VAL A 186 -4.46 4.12 6.44
C VAL A 186 -4.03 2.74 6.94
N ARG A 187 -4.08 2.50 8.24
CA ARG A 187 -3.68 1.22 8.87
C ARG A 187 -2.31 0.73 8.36
N ASP A 188 -1.36 1.64 8.25
CA ASP A 188 0.00 1.42 7.72
C ASP A 188 0.10 1.00 6.25
N VAL A 189 -0.98 1.09 5.49
CA VAL A 189 -1.03 0.85 4.05
C VAL A 189 -1.06 2.18 3.29
N LYS A 190 -0.16 2.36 2.32
CA LYS A 190 -0.22 3.45 1.34
C LYS A 190 -1.23 3.10 0.26
N VAL A 191 -2.24 3.93 0.06
CA VAL A 191 -3.34 3.62 -0.86
C VAL A 191 -3.44 4.66 -1.95
N ILE A 192 -3.58 4.22 -3.20
CA ILE A 192 -3.96 5.05 -4.31
C ILE A 192 -5.08 4.36 -5.10
N SER A 193 -6.13 5.10 -5.41
CA SER A 193 -7.24 4.62 -6.23
C SER A 193 -7.57 5.62 -7.30
N ILE A 194 -7.99 5.13 -8.45
CA ILE A 194 -8.47 5.99 -9.53
C ILE A 194 -9.68 6.81 -9.10
N GLY A 195 -10.52 6.25 -8.23
CA GLY A 195 -11.68 6.93 -7.64
C GLY A 195 -11.34 8.18 -6.84
N MET A 196 -10.11 8.31 -6.32
CA MET A 196 -9.67 9.48 -5.55
C MET A 196 -9.44 10.73 -6.43
N PHE A 197 -9.41 10.56 -7.76
CA PHE A 197 -9.19 11.65 -8.74
C PHE A 197 -10.44 11.96 -9.56
N LEU A 198 -11.56 11.30 -9.25
CA LEU A 198 -12.84 11.51 -9.91
C LEU A 198 -13.67 12.53 -9.13
N ASP A 199 -14.24 13.48 -9.85
CA ASP A 199 -15.33 14.29 -9.30
C ASP A 199 -16.58 13.41 -9.20
N ALA A 200 -17.17 13.32 -8.02
CA ALA A 200 -18.36 12.50 -7.75
C ALA A 200 -19.54 12.81 -8.71
N ASP A 201 -19.57 14.02 -9.24
CA ASP A 201 -20.67 14.52 -10.06
C ASP A 201 -20.44 14.41 -11.59
N ARG A 202 -19.26 13.88 -12.02
CA ARG A 202 -18.93 13.76 -13.44
C ARG A 202 -18.52 12.34 -13.81
N PRO A 203 -19.41 11.57 -14.48
CA PRO A 203 -19.02 10.28 -15.02
C PRO A 203 -17.94 10.47 -16.11
N VAL A 204 -16.76 9.92 -15.88
CA VAL A 204 -15.68 9.92 -16.86
C VAL A 204 -15.72 8.61 -17.63
N ALA A 205 -15.87 8.68 -18.96
CA ALA A 205 -15.75 7.51 -19.80
C ALA A 205 -14.27 7.18 -19.98
N TRP A 206 -13.77 6.22 -19.19
CA TRP A 206 -12.39 5.75 -19.27
C TRP A 206 -12.20 4.88 -20.51
N ARG A 207 -11.20 5.22 -21.33
CA ARG A 207 -10.74 4.39 -22.46
C ARG A 207 -9.40 3.77 -22.13
N GLY A 208 -9.07 2.62 -22.72
CA GLY A 208 -7.85 1.86 -22.45
C GLY A 208 -6.56 2.71 -22.34
N PRO A 209 -6.26 3.62 -23.28
CA PRO A 209 -5.05 4.46 -23.21
C PRO A 209 -5.03 5.44 -22.03
N MET A 210 -6.20 5.91 -21.58
CA MET A 210 -6.29 6.79 -20.39
C MET A 210 -5.99 6.01 -19.11
N LEU A 211 -6.49 4.78 -19.04
CA LEU A 211 -6.27 3.88 -17.92
C LEU A 211 -4.81 3.47 -17.79
N HIS A 212 -4.17 3.13 -18.93
CA HIS A 212 -2.74 2.83 -18.96
C HIS A 212 -1.92 4.01 -18.42
N ARG A 213 -2.21 5.24 -18.88
CA ARG A 213 -1.53 6.45 -18.41
C ARG A 213 -1.76 6.72 -16.92
N ALA A 214 -2.98 6.51 -16.41
CA ALA A 214 -3.27 6.67 -14.99
C ALA A 214 -2.49 5.65 -14.15
N LEU A 215 -2.45 4.39 -14.59
CA LEU A 215 -1.69 3.35 -13.91
C LEU A 215 -0.17 3.63 -13.96
N GLU A 216 0.34 4.12 -15.10
CA GLU A 216 1.72 4.58 -15.23
C GLU A 216 2.04 5.68 -14.21
N GLN A 217 1.17 6.70 -14.08
CA GLN A 217 1.33 7.74 -13.06
C GLN A 217 1.28 7.19 -11.63
N PHE A 218 0.42 6.21 -11.35
CA PHE A 218 0.38 5.57 -10.03
C PHE A 218 1.66 4.81 -9.72
N VAL A 219 2.30 4.22 -10.70
CA VAL A 219 3.58 3.53 -10.55
C VAL A 219 4.73 4.53 -10.40
N THR A 220 4.77 5.61 -11.21
CA THR A 220 5.92 6.51 -11.33
C THR A 220 5.83 7.77 -10.49
N ASP A 221 4.66 8.40 -10.39
CA ASP A 221 4.50 9.71 -9.76
C ASP A 221 4.10 9.63 -8.28
N VAL A 222 3.52 8.50 -7.84
CA VAL A 222 3.18 8.29 -6.43
C VAL A 222 4.44 8.03 -5.60
N HIS A 223 4.54 8.70 -4.46
CA HIS A 223 5.64 8.51 -3.51
C HIS A 223 5.44 7.25 -2.67
N TRP A 224 5.86 6.11 -3.20
CA TRP A 224 5.78 4.83 -2.49
C TRP A 224 6.81 4.68 -1.36
N GLY A 225 8.00 5.30 -1.50
CA GLY A 225 9.13 5.03 -0.63
C GLY A 225 9.65 3.60 -0.83
N HIS A 226 10.19 3.00 0.23
CA HIS A 226 10.55 1.58 0.21
C HIS A 226 9.33 0.75 0.57
N LEU A 227 8.93 -0.17 -0.32
CA LEU A 227 7.87 -1.14 -0.06
C LEU A 227 8.45 -2.56 0.00
N ASP A 228 7.89 -3.36 0.90
CA ASP A 228 8.10 -4.81 0.89
C ASP A 228 7.12 -5.49 -0.07
N VAL A 229 5.86 -5.02 -0.07
CA VAL A 229 4.78 -5.56 -0.91
C VAL A 229 3.97 -4.44 -1.54
N LEU A 230 3.67 -4.59 -2.82
CA LEU A 230 2.69 -3.78 -3.55
C LEU A 230 1.57 -4.69 -4.02
N LEU A 231 0.34 -4.44 -3.60
CA LEU A 231 -0.84 -5.08 -4.16
C LEU A 231 -1.46 -4.18 -5.23
N VAL A 232 -1.96 -4.79 -6.30
CA VAL A 232 -2.69 -4.09 -7.36
C VAL A 232 -4.03 -4.78 -7.53
N ASP A 233 -5.12 -4.11 -7.16
CA ASP A 233 -6.48 -4.61 -7.33
C ASP A 233 -6.93 -4.38 -8.76
N LEU A 234 -6.93 -5.43 -9.60
CA LEU A 234 -7.26 -5.35 -11.02
C LEU A 234 -8.78 -5.31 -11.23
N PRO A 235 -9.29 -4.73 -12.32
CA PRO A 235 -10.69 -4.94 -12.70
C PRO A 235 -10.96 -6.42 -13.00
N PRO A 236 -12.23 -6.86 -12.93
CA PRO A 236 -12.58 -8.24 -13.24
C PRO A 236 -12.32 -8.57 -14.70
N GLY A 237 -11.85 -9.80 -14.95
CA GLY A 237 -11.51 -10.29 -16.29
C GLY A 237 -10.02 -10.13 -16.64
N THR A 238 -9.69 -10.35 -17.91
CA THR A 238 -8.31 -10.37 -18.46
C THR A 238 -8.12 -9.28 -19.53
N GLY A 239 -8.75 -8.13 -19.32
CA GLY A 239 -8.75 -7.03 -20.30
C GLY A 239 -7.45 -6.20 -20.30
N ASP A 240 -7.48 -5.11 -21.07
CA ASP A 240 -6.34 -4.22 -21.35
C ASP A 240 -5.60 -3.73 -20.10
N ILE A 241 -6.29 -3.57 -18.97
CA ILE A 241 -5.67 -3.11 -17.72
C ILE A 241 -4.74 -4.18 -17.13
N ALA A 242 -5.12 -5.44 -17.19
CA ALA A 242 -4.27 -6.53 -16.71
C ALA A 242 -2.98 -6.63 -17.55
N ILE A 243 -3.09 -6.47 -18.86
CA ILE A 243 -1.94 -6.43 -19.78
C ILE A 243 -1.07 -5.18 -19.50
N SER A 244 -1.70 -4.02 -19.34
CA SER A 244 -1.01 -2.78 -18.99
C SER A 244 -0.27 -2.88 -17.66
N THR A 245 -0.89 -3.52 -16.66
CA THR A 245 -0.26 -3.76 -15.36
C THR A 245 0.99 -4.63 -15.50
N ALA A 246 0.92 -5.70 -16.27
CA ALA A 246 2.07 -6.58 -16.49
C ALA A 246 3.22 -5.87 -17.24
N GLN A 247 2.91 -4.98 -18.20
CA GLN A 247 3.92 -4.19 -18.91
C GLN A 247 4.61 -3.18 -17.97
N LEU A 248 3.84 -2.51 -17.11
CA LEU A 248 4.35 -1.52 -16.15
C LEU A 248 5.02 -2.16 -14.94
N LEU A 249 4.58 -3.34 -14.54
CA LEU A 249 5.02 -4.08 -13.37
C LEU A 249 5.52 -5.49 -13.77
N PRO A 250 6.63 -5.59 -14.51
CA PRO A 250 7.06 -6.85 -15.13
C PRO A 250 7.51 -7.92 -14.11
N ALA A 251 7.74 -7.55 -12.86
CA ALA A 251 8.06 -8.50 -11.78
C ALA A 251 6.81 -8.93 -10.98
N SER A 252 5.60 -8.54 -11.42
CA SER A 252 4.38 -8.88 -10.69
C SER A 252 4.00 -10.35 -10.85
N GLU A 253 3.44 -10.89 -9.77
CA GLU A 253 2.86 -12.24 -9.68
C GLU A 253 1.33 -12.10 -9.65
N LEU A 254 0.61 -12.99 -10.32
CA LEU A 254 -0.85 -13.01 -10.25
C LEU A 254 -1.31 -13.72 -8.97
N LEU A 255 -2.20 -13.08 -8.23
CA LEU A 255 -2.97 -13.67 -7.14
C LEU A 255 -4.41 -13.83 -7.61
N VAL A 256 -4.86 -15.07 -7.81
CA VAL A 256 -6.18 -15.35 -8.39
C VAL A 256 -7.22 -15.51 -7.30
N VAL A 257 -8.27 -14.68 -7.31
CA VAL A 257 -9.41 -14.80 -6.41
C VAL A 257 -10.59 -15.43 -7.15
N THR A 258 -11.15 -16.48 -6.58
CA THR A 258 -12.29 -17.22 -7.12
C THR A 258 -13.32 -17.53 -6.04
N THR A 259 -14.40 -18.20 -6.41
CA THR A 259 -15.46 -18.73 -5.53
C THR A 259 -15.59 -20.22 -5.70
N PRO A 260 -16.25 -20.96 -4.76
CA PRO A 260 -16.42 -22.41 -4.86
C PRO A 260 -17.22 -22.92 -6.05
N GLN A 261 -17.92 -22.05 -6.77
CA GLN A 261 -18.80 -22.41 -7.89
C GLN A 261 -18.05 -23.07 -9.05
N HIS A 262 -18.69 -24.01 -9.75
CA HIS A 262 -18.14 -24.80 -10.87
C HIS A 262 -17.70 -24.02 -12.14
N ALA A 263 -17.60 -22.70 -12.12
CA ALA A 263 -16.98 -21.92 -13.18
C ALA A 263 -15.43 -21.95 -13.14
N ALA A 264 -14.84 -22.81 -12.31
CA ALA A 264 -13.40 -22.97 -12.11
C ALA A 264 -12.60 -23.12 -13.40
N ALA A 265 -13.11 -23.91 -14.35
CA ALA A 265 -12.46 -24.10 -15.65
C ALA A 265 -12.27 -22.80 -16.43
N GLN A 266 -13.29 -21.93 -16.44
CA GLN A 266 -13.20 -20.65 -17.17
C GLN A 266 -12.29 -19.65 -16.45
N VAL A 267 -12.30 -19.65 -15.11
CA VAL A 267 -11.42 -18.79 -14.30
C VAL A 267 -9.97 -19.21 -14.50
N ALA A 268 -9.66 -20.51 -14.42
CA ALA A 268 -8.34 -21.04 -14.64
C ALA A 268 -7.83 -20.75 -16.08
N ALA A 269 -8.68 -20.97 -17.09
CA ALA A 269 -8.32 -20.70 -18.47
C ALA A 269 -7.98 -19.23 -18.70
N ARG A 270 -8.78 -18.31 -18.18
CA ARG A 270 -8.51 -16.86 -18.32
C ARG A 270 -7.25 -16.41 -17.57
N ALA A 271 -7.08 -16.86 -16.32
CA ALA A 271 -5.91 -16.50 -15.53
C ALA A 271 -4.63 -17.13 -16.10
N GLY A 272 -4.68 -18.39 -16.58
CA GLY A 272 -3.58 -19.06 -17.28
C GLY A 272 -3.20 -18.34 -18.57
N GLN A 273 -4.18 -18.00 -19.40
CA GLN A 273 -3.95 -17.24 -20.63
C GLN A 273 -3.32 -15.86 -20.37
N LEU A 274 -3.78 -15.16 -19.33
CA LEU A 274 -3.18 -13.90 -18.93
C LEU A 274 -1.72 -14.09 -18.50
N ALA A 275 -1.43 -15.07 -17.65
CA ALA A 275 -0.10 -15.38 -17.18
C ALA A 275 0.86 -15.70 -18.35
N GLU A 276 0.42 -16.53 -19.32
CA GLU A 276 1.20 -16.85 -20.53
C GLU A 276 1.46 -15.62 -21.39
N GLN A 277 0.42 -14.83 -21.68
CA GLN A 277 0.53 -13.63 -22.53
C GLN A 277 1.43 -12.57 -21.93
N THR A 278 1.48 -12.48 -20.61
CA THR A 278 2.23 -11.43 -19.89
C THR A 278 3.57 -11.91 -19.35
N GLY A 279 3.83 -13.21 -19.37
CA GLY A 279 5.03 -13.81 -18.77
C GLY A 279 5.06 -13.72 -17.24
N GLN A 280 3.90 -13.54 -16.60
CA GLN A 280 3.79 -13.46 -15.15
C GLN A 280 3.67 -14.88 -14.55
N THR A 281 4.21 -15.03 -13.34
CA THR A 281 3.96 -16.23 -12.52
C THR A 281 2.68 -16.08 -11.70
N VAL A 282 2.10 -17.20 -11.28
CA VAL A 282 0.93 -17.22 -10.39
C VAL A 282 1.37 -17.51 -8.96
N ALA A 283 1.18 -16.54 -8.06
CA ALA A 283 1.51 -16.67 -6.64
C ALA A 283 0.63 -17.69 -5.92
N GLY A 284 -0.60 -17.87 -6.40
CA GLY A 284 -1.55 -18.83 -5.87
C GLY A 284 -3.00 -18.42 -6.08
N VAL A 285 -3.89 -19.25 -5.57
CA VAL A 285 -5.35 -19.10 -5.63
C VAL A 285 -5.90 -18.84 -4.22
N VAL A 286 -6.82 -17.91 -4.10
CA VAL A 286 -7.65 -17.67 -2.90
C VAL A 286 -9.10 -17.99 -3.26
N GLU A 287 -9.69 -18.94 -2.58
CA GLU A 287 -11.13 -19.21 -2.66
C GLU A 287 -11.86 -18.32 -1.66
N ASN A 288 -12.71 -17.42 -2.13
CA ASN A 288 -13.57 -16.59 -1.29
C ASN A 288 -15.01 -17.11 -1.33
N MET A 289 -15.82 -16.75 -0.33
CA MET A 289 -17.21 -17.22 -0.19
C MET A 289 -17.31 -18.74 0.00
N GLY A 290 -16.34 -19.33 0.70
CA GLY A 290 -16.37 -20.73 1.09
C GLY A 290 -17.48 -21.04 2.10
N PRO A 291 -17.61 -22.33 2.50
CA PRO A 291 -18.64 -22.77 3.43
C PRO A 291 -18.66 -21.98 4.74
N MET A 292 -19.84 -21.63 5.21
CA MET A 292 -20.08 -20.94 6.47
C MET A 292 -20.48 -21.94 7.55
N THR A 293 -19.83 -21.90 8.71
CA THR A 293 -20.24 -22.69 9.88
C THR A 293 -21.10 -21.83 10.79
N LEU A 294 -22.31 -22.27 11.07
CA LEU A 294 -23.24 -21.66 12.00
C LEU A 294 -22.86 -21.97 13.47
N PRO A 295 -23.36 -21.18 14.47
CA PRO A 295 -23.07 -21.41 15.89
C PRO A 295 -23.44 -22.80 16.42
N ASP A 296 -24.42 -23.47 15.80
CA ASP A 296 -24.85 -24.83 16.12
C ASP A 296 -23.98 -25.92 15.47
N GLY A 297 -22.94 -25.53 14.72
CA GLY A 297 -22.05 -26.43 13.99
C GLY A 297 -22.54 -26.82 12.59
N THR A 298 -23.73 -26.37 12.17
CA THR A 298 -24.24 -26.63 10.82
C THR A 298 -23.35 -25.92 9.78
N VAL A 299 -22.96 -26.64 8.73
CA VAL A 299 -22.19 -26.10 7.61
C VAL A 299 -23.10 -25.75 6.45
N LEU A 300 -23.09 -24.51 6.00
CA LEU A 300 -23.85 -24.02 4.85
C LEU A 300 -22.93 -23.80 3.64
N ASP A 301 -23.16 -24.57 2.60
CA ASP A 301 -22.45 -24.53 1.31
C ASP A 301 -23.23 -23.68 0.30
N VAL A 302 -23.38 -22.38 0.57
CA VAL A 302 -24.19 -21.47 -0.26
C VAL A 302 -23.71 -21.40 -1.72
N PHE A 303 -22.40 -21.47 -1.93
CA PHE A 303 -21.77 -21.40 -3.25
C PHE A 303 -21.08 -22.70 -3.67
N GLY A 304 -21.29 -23.81 -2.93
CA GLY A 304 -20.61 -25.08 -3.14
C GLY A 304 -19.23 -25.13 -2.49
N THR A 305 -18.42 -26.10 -2.89
CA THR A 305 -17.09 -26.37 -2.31
C THR A 305 -16.06 -26.72 -3.39
N GLY A 306 -14.77 -26.43 -3.15
CA GLY A 306 -13.65 -26.99 -3.92
C GLY A 306 -13.28 -26.26 -5.21
N GLY A 307 -14.00 -25.22 -5.62
CA GLY A 307 -13.68 -24.50 -6.85
C GLY A 307 -12.30 -23.88 -6.86
N GLY A 308 -11.81 -23.42 -5.70
CA GLY A 308 -10.45 -22.88 -5.58
C GLY A 308 -9.36 -23.93 -5.80
N ALA A 309 -9.56 -25.14 -5.28
CA ALA A 309 -8.65 -26.26 -5.49
C ALA A 309 -8.63 -26.68 -6.98
N GLU A 310 -9.80 -26.77 -7.61
CA GLU A 310 -9.92 -27.08 -9.04
C GLU A 310 -9.22 -26.01 -9.90
N VAL A 311 -9.36 -24.70 -9.58
CA VAL A 311 -8.64 -23.63 -10.27
C VAL A 311 -7.14 -23.80 -10.13
N ALA A 312 -6.65 -24.07 -8.92
CA ALA A 312 -5.22 -24.23 -8.63
C ALA A 312 -4.63 -25.44 -9.40
N GLU A 313 -5.33 -26.56 -9.41
CA GLU A 313 -4.91 -27.76 -10.15
C GLU A 313 -4.84 -27.52 -11.67
N ARG A 314 -5.89 -26.90 -12.24
CA ARG A 314 -5.94 -26.59 -13.68
C ARG A 314 -4.86 -25.58 -14.08
N LEU A 315 -4.62 -24.54 -13.27
CA LEU A 315 -3.54 -23.58 -13.51
C LEU A 315 -2.18 -24.27 -13.45
N SER A 316 -1.99 -25.20 -12.52
CA SER A 316 -0.75 -25.97 -12.43
C SER A 316 -0.49 -26.79 -13.69
N GLY A 317 -1.53 -27.39 -14.26
CA GLY A 317 -1.43 -28.15 -15.51
C GLY A 317 -1.18 -27.27 -16.75
N VAL A 318 -1.80 -26.09 -16.82
CA VAL A 318 -1.61 -25.15 -17.95
C VAL A 318 -0.22 -24.53 -17.93
N LEU A 319 0.26 -24.12 -16.74
CA LEU A 319 1.52 -23.38 -16.60
C LEU A 319 2.75 -24.28 -16.37
N ASP A 320 2.56 -25.59 -16.34
CA ASP A 320 3.60 -26.58 -16.00
C ASP A 320 4.40 -26.18 -14.74
N THR A 321 3.68 -25.64 -13.75
CA THR A 321 4.27 -25.20 -12.47
C THR A 321 3.25 -25.36 -11.34
N GLN A 322 3.71 -25.63 -10.12
CA GLN A 322 2.81 -25.78 -8.98
C GLN A 322 2.18 -24.44 -8.58
N VAL A 323 0.86 -24.33 -8.71
CA VAL A 323 0.06 -23.18 -8.24
C VAL A 323 -0.67 -23.61 -6.97
N PRO A 324 -0.34 -23.05 -5.79
CA PRO A 324 -0.98 -23.45 -4.54
C PRO A 324 -2.36 -22.83 -4.35
N LEU A 325 -3.29 -23.57 -3.72
CA LEU A 325 -4.43 -22.98 -3.03
C LEU A 325 -3.91 -22.36 -1.72
N LEU A 326 -3.92 -21.04 -1.61
CA LEU A 326 -3.43 -20.31 -0.44
C LEU A 326 -4.41 -20.40 0.74
N GLY A 327 -5.69 -20.55 0.48
CA GLY A 327 -6.71 -20.76 1.49
C GLY A 327 -8.11 -20.47 0.98
N THR A 328 -9.08 -20.85 1.81
CA THR A 328 -10.50 -20.57 1.61
C THR A 328 -10.97 -19.60 2.68
N VAL A 329 -11.54 -18.48 2.24
CA VAL A 329 -12.18 -17.48 3.10
C VAL A 329 -13.68 -17.84 3.17
N PRO A 330 -14.19 -18.26 4.32
CA PRO A 330 -15.60 -18.63 4.45
C PRO A 330 -16.50 -17.40 4.30
N LEU A 331 -17.75 -17.64 3.93
CA LEU A 331 -18.80 -16.63 4.10
C LEU A 331 -18.87 -16.23 5.57
N ASP A 332 -18.77 -14.91 5.80
CA ASP A 332 -18.75 -14.36 7.16
C ASP A 332 -19.48 -13.01 7.18
N PRO A 333 -20.54 -12.85 7.94
CA PRO A 333 -21.21 -11.56 8.10
C PRO A 333 -20.28 -10.45 8.61
N ALA A 334 -19.25 -10.80 9.41
CA ALA A 334 -18.28 -9.84 9.92
C ALA A 334 -17.42 -9.24 8.79
N LEU A 335 -17.06 -10.05 7.76
CA LEU A 335 -16.33 -9.55 6.60
C LEU A 335 -17.13 -8.49 5.83
N ARG A 336 -18.44 -8.73 5.65
CA ARG A 336 -19.32 -7.75 5.01
C ARG A 336 -19.49 -6.51 5.88
N ALA A 337 -19.83 -6.68 7.17
CA ALA A 337 -20.05 -5.57 8.08
C ALA A 337 -18.82 -4.68 8.23
N GLY A 338 -17.64 -5.28 8.35
CA GLY A 338 -16.37 -4.55 8.37
C GLY A 338 -16.12 -3.78 7.07
N GLY A 339 -16.40 -4.39 5.92
CA GLY A 339 -16.29 -3.73 4.62
C GLY A 339 -17.21 -2.52 4.48
N ASP A 340 -18.47 -2.64 4.91
CA ASP A 340 -19.46 -1.56 4.90
C ASP A 340 -19.06 -0.39 5.84
N ALA A 341 -18.39 -0.72 6.96
CA ALA A 341 -17.90 0.26 7.94
C ALA A 341 -16.53 0.88 7.59
N GLY A 342 -15.86 0.42 6.54
CA GLY A 342 -14.47 0.83 6.23
C GLY A 342 -13.44 0.27 7.24
N GLU A 343 -13.79 -0.83 7.89
CA GLU A 343 -12.96 -1.51 8.88
C GLU A 343 -12.68 -2.96 8.47
N PRO A 344 -11.55 -3.25 7.81
CA PRO A 344 -11.21 -4.60 7.39
C PRO A 344 -11.37 -5.63 8.51
N VAL A 345 -11.94 -6.79 8.19
CA VAL A 345 -12.28 -7.83 9.19
C VAL A 345 -11.05 -8.34 9.96
N VAL A 346 -9.88 -8.28 9.36
CA VAL A 346 -8.61 -8.65 10.02
C VAL A 346 -8.25 -7.71 11.18
N VAL A 347 -8.93 -6.55 11.30
CA VAL A 347 -8.81 -5.60 12.41
C VAL A 347 -10.07 -5.60 13.27
N SER A 348 -11.25 -5.47 12.65
CA SER A 348 -12.52 -5.32 13.38
C SER A 348 -12.97 -6.62 14.05
N ALA A 349 -12.67 -7.78 13.46
CA ALA A 349 -13.00 -9.08 14.00
C ALA A 349 -11.94 -10.15 13.62
N PRO A 350 -10.68 -10.02 14.12
CA PRO A 350 -9.56 -10.88 13.72
C PRO A 350 -9.79 -12.37 14.03
N GLU A 351 -10.57 -12.67 15.07
CA GLU A 351 -10.90 -14.02 15.48
C GLU A 351 -12.11 -14.62 14.75
N SER A 352 -12.77 -13.86 13.89
CA SER A 352 -13.83 -14.40 13.04
C SER A 352 -13.28 -15.41 12.04
N PRO A 353 -14.10 -16.31 11.50
CA PRO A 353 -13.65 -17.29 10.52
C PRO A 353 -12.94 -16.65 9.31
N ALA A 354 -13.48 -15.55 8.76
CA ALA A 354 -12.86 -14.83 7.66
C ALA A 354 -11.59 -14.09 8.10
N GLY A 355 -11.59 -13.48 9.28
CA GLY A 355 -10.41 -12.77 9.83
C GLY A 355 -9.21 -13.70 9.98
N ARG A 356 -9.41 -14.88 10.57
CA ARG A 356 -8.38 -15.91 10.70
C ARG A 356 -7.88 -16.42 9.34
N ALA A 357 -8.81 -16.73 8.42
CA ALA A 357 -8.46 -17.23 7.10
C ALA A 357 -7.60 -16.22 6.32
N LEU A 358 -8.00 -14.95 6.28
CA LEU A 358 -7.26 -13.87 5.60
C LEU A 358 -5.89 -13.63 6.23
N THR A 359 -5.80 -13.68 7.57
CA THR A 359 -4.53 -13.58 8.29
C THR A 359 -3.58 -14.73 7.95
N GLN A 360 -4.08 -15.96 7.85
CA GLN A 360 -3.27 -17.11 7.44
C GLN A 360 -2.81 -17.02 5.98
N ILE A 361 -3.67 -16.55 5.07
CA ILE A 361 -3.30 -16.33 3.67
C ILE A 361 -2.20 -15.25 3.59
N ALA A 362 -2.37 -14.13 4.30
CA ALA A 362 -1.33 -13.09 4.37
C ALA A 362 0.00 -13.66 4.92
N GLN A 363 -0.05 -14.53 5.92
CA GLN A 363 1.15 -15.20 6.45
C GLN A 363 1.86 -16.05 5.39
N ARG A 364 1.13 -16.82 4.61
CA ARG A 364 1.70 -17.61 3.50
C ARG A 364 2.31 -16.74 2.42
N LEU A 365 1.68 -15.60 2.11
CA LEU A 365 2.20 -14.63 1.17
C LEU A 365 3.44 -13.90 1.69
N ALA A 366 3.56 -13.65 3.00
CA ALA A 366 4.72 -12.99 3.60
C ALA A 366 5.99 -13.86 3.59
N VAL A 367 5.84 -15.18 3.58
CA VAL A 367 6.96 -16.15 3.58
C VAL A 367 7.50 -16.32 2.16
N ARG A 368 8.13 -15.28 1.61
CA ARG A 368 9.03 -15.46 0.48
C ARG A 368 10.46 -15.47 1.04
N PRO A 369 11.25 -16.54 0.81
CA PRO A 369 12.67 -16.46 1.13
C PRO A 369 13.23 -15.30 0.31
N ARG A 370 13.66 -14.22 0.94
CA ARG A 370 14.53 -13.19 0.33
C ARG A 370 15.92 -13.80 0.10
N GLY A 371 15.97 -15.04 -0.39
CA GLY A 371 17.19 -15.75 -0.66
C GLY A 371 17.72 -15.36 -2.02
N LEU A 372 18.98 -14.96 -2.07
CA LEU A 372 19.80 -14.96 -3.28
C LEU A 372 20.05 -16.40 -3.79
N ALA A 373 19.48 -17.40 -3.16
CA ALA A 373 19.58 -18.80 -3.54
C ALA A 373 19.04 -19.00 -4.96
N GLY A 374 19.94 -19.37 -5.89
CA GLY A 374 19.63 -19.59 -7.31
C GLY A 374 19.83 -18.39 -8.23
N ARG A 375 20.23 -17.20 -7.74
CA ARG A 375 20.69 -16.11 -8.60
C ARG A 375 22.21 -16.14 -8.72
N PRO A 376 22.80 -16.16 -9.93
CA PRO A 376 24.22 -16.00 -10.09
C PRO A 376 24.63 -14.63 -9.53
N LEU A 377 25.49 -14.63 -8.51
CA LEU A 377 26.08 -13.40 -8.02
C LEU A 377 27.00 -12.83 -9.11
N PRO A 378 26.88 -11.54 -9.49
CA PRO A 378 27.75 -10.95 -10.50
C PRO A 378 29.14 -10.62 -9.92
N PHE A 379 29.80 -11.61 -9.32
CA PHE A 379 31.19 -11.49 -8.96
C PHE A 379 32.04 -12.05 -10.10
N THR A 380 32.63 -11.16 -10.87
CA THR A 380 33.77 -11.52 -11.73
C THR A 380 35.01 -11.38 -10.83
N PRO A 381 35.70 -12.46 -10.47
CA PRO A 381 36.99 -12.33 -9.76
C PRO A 381 37.94 -11.55 -10.68
N ARG A 382 38.54 -10.49 -10.17
CA ARG A 382 39.63 -9.80 -10.83
C ARG A 382 40.92 -10.58 -10.68
#